data_d3ede28a800fd9d6d681aab611bb69e7
#
_entry.id   d3ede28a800fd9d6d681aab611bb69e7
#
_cell.length_a   1.000
_cell.length_b   1.000
_cell.length_c   1.000
_cell.angle_alpha   90.00
_cell.angle_beta   90.00
_cell.angle_gamma   90.00
#
_symmetry.space_group_name_H-M   'P 1'
#
loop_
_entity.id
_entity.type
_entity.pdbx_description
1 polymer ?
#
loop_
_entity_poly.entity_id
_entity_poly.type
_entity_poly.pdbx_seq_one_letter_code
_entity_poly.pdbx_strand_id
1 'polypeptide(L)' 'MPHVIVKLWPGKSEQQKTQLAKAITKDVMEILRYGEESVSVAMEEVKSQDWAEQVFKADIQNKWDRLYKKPGYDVNDL' A
#
# COMPACT_ATOMS: atom_id res chain seq x y z
N MET A 1 5.12 1.74 16.76
CA MET A 1 4.69 2.89 15.93
C MET A 1 4.69 2.51 14.44
N PRO A 2 3.73 1.76 13.95
CA PRO A 2 3.68 1.45 12.52
C PRO A 2 2.92 2.51 11.72
N HIS A 3 3.44 2.84 10.55
CA HIS A 3 2.78 3.70 9.57
C HIS A 3 2.69 2.94 8.25
N VAL A 4 1.47 2.77 7.74
CA VAL A 4 1.21 2.01 6.52
C VAL A 4 0.78 2.96 5.41
N ILE A 5 1.42 2.84 4.27
CA ILE A 5 1.06 3.61 3.08
C ILE A 5 0.59 2.64 2.01
N VAL A 6 -0.62 2.86 1.51
CA VAL A 6 -1.16 2.10 0.39
C VAL A 6 -1.12 3.00 -0.83
N LYS A 7 -0.33 2.61 -1.83
CA LYS A 7 -0.33 3.29 -3.12
C LYS A 7 -1.20 2.49 -4.08
N LEU A 8 -2.11 3.16 -4.76
CA LEU A 8 -3.08 2.49 -5.62
C LEU A 8 -3.49 3.41 -6.78
N TRP A 9 -4.02 2.80 -7.84
CA TRP A 9 -4.60 3.57 -8.93
C TRP A 9 -5.86 4.28 -8.46
N PRO A 10 -6.17 5.46 -9.03
CA PRO A 10 -7.44 6.14 -8.75
C PRO A 10 -8.63 5.31 -9.21
N GLY A 11 -9.80 5.60 -8.66
CA GLY A 11 -11.05 5.00 -9.08
C GLY A 11 -11.79 4.24 -8.00
N LYS A 12 -11.15 3.97 -6.87
CA LYS A 12 -11.85 3.33 -5.75
C LYS A 12 -12.58 4.40 -4.93
N SER A 13 -13.71 4.00 -4.36
CA SER A 13 -14.54 4.93 -3.59
C SER A 13 -13.89 5.27 -2.25
N GLU A 14 -14.31 6.38 -1.67
CA GLU A 14 -13.90 6.73 -0.30
C GLU A 14 -14.31 5.65 0.70
N GLN A 15 -15.50 5.05 0.49
CA GLN A 15 -15.96 3.98 1.35
C GLN A 15 -15.03 2.77 1.31
N GLN A 16 -14.59 2.36 0.12
CA GLN A 16 -13.66 1.24 -0.04
C GLN A 16 -12.31 1.55 0.63
N LYS A 17 -11.80 2.75 0.43
CA LYS A 17 -10.51 3.14 1.03
C LYS A 17 -10.61 3.22 2.55
N THR A 18 -11.72 3.72 3.07
CA THR A 18 -11.95 3.77 4.51
C THR A 18 -12.06 2.37 5.11
N GLN A 19 -12.77 1.47 4.45
CA GLN A 19 -12.89 0.09 4.91
C GLN A 19 -11.52 -0.61 4.93
N LEU A 20 -10.73 -0.39 3.89
CA LEU A 20 -9.38 -0.96 3.82
C LEU A 20 -8.50 -0.43 4.95
N ALA A 21 -8.53 0.88 5.19
CA ALA A 21 -7.75 1.48 6.27
C ALA A 21 -8.13 0.90 7.63
N LYS A 22 -9.43 0.69 7.88
CA LYS A 22 -9.90 0.08 9.13
C LYS A 22 -9.42 -1.36 9.27
N ALA A 23 -9.48 -2.13 8.19
CA ALA A 23 -9.02 -3.53 8.19
C ALA A 23 -7.52 -3.62 8.44
N ILE A 24 -6.74 -2.75 7.81
CA ILE A 24 -5.28 -2.68 8.02
C ILE A 24 -4.98 -2.33 9.47
N THR A 25 -5.66 -1.33 10.01
CA THR A 25 -5.45 -0.91 11.41
C THR A 25 -5.71 -2.07 12.36
N LYS A 26 -6.83 -2.79 12.16
CA LYS A 26 -7.19 -3.93 12.99
C LYS A 26 -6.12 -5.02 12.93
N ASP A 27 -5.68 -5.37 11.73
CA ASP A 27 -4.67 -6.41 11.53
C ASP A 27 -3.34 -6.03 12.17
N VAL A 28 -2.91 -4.78 12.02
CA VAL A 28 -1.68 -4.30 12.64
C VAL A 28 -1.75 -4.40 14.15
N MET A 29 -2.88 -4.00 14.73
CA MET A 29 -3.09 -4.07 16.17
C MET A 29 -3.02 -5.51 16.68
N GLU A 30 -3.70 -6.42 16.00
CA GLU A 30 -3.79 -7.82 16.42
C GLU A 30 -2.48 -8.58 16.22
N ILE A 31 -1.84 -8.40 15.07
CA ILE A 31 -0.66 -9.18 14.70
C ILE A 31 0.60 -8.62 15.35
N LEU A 32 0.77 -7.31 15.33
CA LEU A 32 1.97 -6.66 15.86
C LEU A 32 1.84 -6.23 17.31
N ARG A 33 0.66 -6.38 17.91
CA ARG A 33 0.40 -6.07 19.31
C ARG A 33 0.59 -4.60 19.65
N TYR A 34 0.00 -3.71 18.85
CA TYR A 34 0.00 -2.27 19.10
C TYR A 34 -1.40 -1.80 19.46
N GLY A 35 -1.47 -0.70 20.20
CA GLY A 35 -2.72 0.00 20.44
C GLY A 35 -3.09 0.86 19.23
N GLU A 36 -4.37 1.20 19.12
CA GLU A 36 -4.89 1.99 18.00
C GLU A 36 -4.12 3.30 17.80
N GLU A 37 -3.75 3.95 18.89
CA GLU A 37 -3.09 5.26 18.86
C GLU A 37 -1.71 5.23 18.20
N SER A 38 -1.12 4.05 18.06
CA SER A 38 0.20 3.90 17.44
C SER A 38 0.16 3.73 15.94
N VAL A 39 -1.02 3.43 15.37
CA VAL A 39 -1.18 3.03 13.97
C VAL A 39 -1.68 4.19 13.14
N SER A 40 -1.03 4.42 12.01
CA SER A 40 -1.52 5.37 11.02
C SER A 40 -1.51 4.71 9.64
N VAL A 41 -2.50 5.06 8.82
CA VAL A 41 -2.67 4.50 7.47
C VAL A 41 -2.95 5.64 6.50
N ALA A 42 -2.20 5.70 5.42
CA ALA A 42 -2.39 6.68 4.35
C ALA A 42 -2.72 5.98 3.04
N MET A 43 -3.54 6.63 2.24
CA MET A 43 -3.86 6.21 0.87
C MET A 43 -3.29 7.23 -0.09
N GLU A 44 -2.42 6.79 -1.00
CA GLU A 44 -1.82 7.65 -2.01
C GLU A 44 -2.24 7.17 -3.39
N GLU A 45 -3.06 7.96 -4.07
CA GLU A 45 -3.47 7.63 -5.43
C GLU A 45 -2.40 8.05 -6.41
N VAL A 46 -2.00 7.13 -7.27
CA VAL A 46 -1.01 7.37 -8.32
C VAL A 46 -1.64 6.99 -9.65
N LYS A 47 -1.62 7.90 -10.61
CA LYS A 47 -2.21 7.66 -11.93
C LYS A 47 -1.51 6.48 -12.61
N SER A 48 -2.26 5.74 -13.43
CA SER A 48 -1.71 4.57 -14.10
C SER A 48 -0.50 4.89 -14.97
N GLN A 49 -0.50 6.06 -15.64
CA GLN A 49 0.63 6.45 -16.48
C GLN A 49 1.88 6.81 -15.68
N ASP A 50 1.75 7.06 -14.40
CA ASP A 50 2.87 7.40 -13.51
C ASP A 50 3.34 6.20 -12.67
N TRP A 51 2.60 5.10 -12.72
CA TRP A 51 2.85 3.94 -11.86
C TRP A 51 4.22 3.32 -12.08
N ALA A 52 4.62 3.15 -13.34
CA ALA A 52 5.88 2.50 -13.68
C ALA A 52 7.07 3.22 -13.03
N GLU A 53 7.12 4.54 -13.11
CA GLU A 53 8.23 5.32 -12.56
C GLU A 53 8.09 5.56 -11.07
N GLN A 54 6.91 5.93 -10.60
CA GLN A 54 6.73 6.37 -9.22
C GLN A 54 6.55 5.22 -8.24
N VAL A 55 6.05 4.07 -8.68
CA VAL A 55 5.78 2.95 -7.81
C VAL A 55 6.57 1.70 -8.21
N PHE A 56 6.39 1.22 -9.43
CA PHE A 56 7.02 -0.05 -9.81
C PHE A 56 8.54 0.03 -9.70
N LYS A 57 9.14 1.03 -10.32
CA LYS A 57 10.58 1.19 -10.31
C LYS A 57 11.12 1.56 -8.92
N ALA A 58 10.49 2.55 -8.30
CA ALA A 58 11.00 3.10 -7.03
C ALA A 58 10.77 2.18 -5.84
N ASP A 59 9.57 1.58 -5.75
CA ASP A 59 9.16 0.86 -4.54
C ASP A 59 9.18 -0.66 -4.72
N ILE A 60 9.06 -1.16 -5.93
CA ILE A 60 8.96 -2.60 -6.19
C ILE A 60 10.27 -3.14 -6.75
N GLN A 61 10.69 -2.66 -7.91
CA GLN A 61 11.89 -3.15 -8.57
C GLN A 61 13.15 -2.86 -7.75
N ASN A 62 13.31 -1.62 -7.29
CA ASN A 62 14.48 -1.24 -6.51
C ASN A 62 14.54 -1.88 -5.14
N LYS A 63 13.43 -2.39 -4.65
CA LYS A 63 13.32 -3.02 -3.31
C LYS A 63 12.88 -4.47 -3.41
N TRP A 64 13.18 -5.12 -4.53
CA TRP A 64 12.65 -6.46 -4.84
C TRP A 64 12.87 -7.45 -3.70
N ASP A 65 14.08 -7.47 -3.14
CA ASP A 65 14.44 -8.41 -2.09
C ASP A 65 13.78 -8.12 -0.74
N ARG A 66 13.15 -6.95 -0.60
CA ARG A 66 12.47 -6.56 0.63
C ARG A 66 10.97 -6.82 0.58
N LEU A 67 10.45 -7.24 -0.57
CA LEU A 67 9.01 -7.47 -0.70
C LEU A 67 8.63 -8.78 -0.03
N TYR A 68 7.66 -8.71 0.86
CA TYR A 68 7.08 -9.91 1.50
C TYR A 68 6.09 -10.60 0.58
N LYS A 69 5.50 -9.86 -0.34
CA LYS A 69 4.67 -10.39 -1.41
C LYS A 69 5.03 -9.66 -2.70
N LYS A 70 5.47 -10.41 -3.69
CA LYS A 70 5.83 -9.85 -4.99
C LYS A 70 4.62 -9.82 -5.92
N PRO A 71 4.52 -8.81 -6.79
CA PRO A 71 3.41 -8.77 -7.75
C PRO A 71 3.58 -9.83 -8.83
N GLY A 72 2.45 -10.23 -9.43
CA GLY A 72 2.46 -11.14 -10.56
C GLY A 72 2.58 -10.44 -11.91
N TYR A 73 2.70 -9.12 -11.94
CA TYR A 73 2.92 -8.34 -13.16
C TYR A 73 4.32 -7.74 -13.17
N ASP A 74 4.79 -7.31 -14.33
CA ASP A 74 6.04 -6.56 -14.45
C ASP A 74 5.83 -5.27 -15.24
N VAL A 75 6.91 -4.52 -15.46
CA VAL A 75 6.84 -3.22 -16.11
C VAL A 75 6.27 -3.29 -17.53
N ASN A 76 6.40 -4.44 -18.20
CA ASN A 76 5.88 -4.61 -19.56
C ASN A 76 4.36 -4.73 -19.59
N ASP A 77 3.73 -4.96 -18.45
CA ASP A 77 2.28 -5.04 -18.34
C ASP A 77 1.63 -3.68 -18.08
N LEU A 78 2.43 -2.64 -17.92
CA LEU A 78 1.95 -1.30 -17.54
C LEU A 78 1.81 -0.36 -18.74
#